data_c90490944b7d089c05b3ad6c5faaac6a
#
_entry.id   c90490944b7d089c05b3ad6c5faaac6a
#
_cell.length_a   1.000
_cell.length_b   1.000
_cell.length_c   1.000
_cell.angle_alpha   90.00
_cell.angle_beta   90.00
_cell.angle_gamma   90.00
#
_symmetry.space_group_name_H-M   'P 1'
#
loop_
_entity.id
_entity.type
_entity.pdbx_description
1 polymer ?
#
loop_
_entity_poly.entity_id
_entity_poly.type
_entity_poly.pdbx_seq_one_letter_code
_entity_poly.pdbx_strand_id
1 'polypeptide(L)'
;MSRTPVTVRAAGACDVASLRELWSDILRRGGLDEQLADVGRIVTIAAGRDDQCVVVAEVDGEVAGAVYLEAGTFTPLNLEPAVLAVSPHVFPRFRRKGVGSALMEAACRFAEQHGIAHVQTAAAAESRDANRFMARLSFAPQAMLRAATTSSVRARLPKTRQAATPAASSKQRIDRVLAARRVRRGERVPG
;
A
#
# COMPACT_ATOMS: atom_id res chain seq x y z
N MET A 1 22.45 -4.30 -33.69
CA MET A 1 22.59 -3.46 -32.46
C MET A 1 22.40 -4.38 -31.26
N SER A 2 23.46 -4.65 -30.53
CA SER A 2 23.38 -5.48 -29.31
C SER A 2 22.53 -4.73 -28.24
N ARG A 3 21.43 -5.34 -27.79
CA ARG A 3 20.63 -4.78 -26.70
C ARG A 3 21.44 -5.03 -25.43
N THR A 4 21.78 -3.95 -24.72
CA THR A 4 22.34 -4.06 -23.37
C THR A 4 21.43 -4.94 -22.52
N PRO A 5 21.96 -5.99 -21.87
CA PRO A 5 21.15 -6.86 -21.04
C PRO A 5 20.61 -6.08 -19.82
N VAL A 6 19.36 -6.31 -19.50
CA VAL A 6 18.74 -5.84 -18.25
C VAL A 6 18.83 -7.00 -17.25
N THR A 7 19.48 -6.78 -16.11
CA THR A 7 19.52 -7.74 -15.01
C THR A 7 18.58 -7.32 -13.91
N VAL A 8 18.04 -8.28 -13.14
CA VAL A 8 17.16 -8.00 -11.98
C VAL A 8 17.66 -8.73 -10.76
N ARG A 9 17.61 -8.08 -9.62
CA ARG A 9 17.96 -8.64 -8.32
C ARG A 9 17.12 -8.03 -7.19
N ALA A 10 17.16 -8.64 -6.02
CA ALA A 10 16.65 -8.01 -4.81
C ALA A 10 17.47 -6.75 -4.47
N ALA A 11 16.78 -5.73 -3.97
CA ALA A 11 17.41 -4.50 -3.52
C ALA A 11 18.15 -4.72 -2.19
N GLY A 12 19.25 -4.02 -2.02
CA GLY A 12 20.02 -3.96 -0.78
C GLY A 12 20.17 -2.54 -0.24
N ALA A 13 20.91 -2.42 0.85
CA ALA A 13 21.16 -1.12 1.50
C ALA A 13 21.86 -0.10 0.56
N CYS A 14 22.69 -0.58 -0.37
CA CYS A 14 23.36 0.28 -1.35
C CYS A 14 22.41 0.92 -2.37
N ASP A 15 21.21 0.39 -2.54
CA ASP A 15 20.24 0.88 -3.51
C ASP A 15 19.33 2.00 -2.96
N VAL A 16 19.35 2.25 -1.64
CA VAL A 16 18.42 3.15 -0.94
C VAL A 16 18.41 4.54 -1.55
N ALA A 17 19.58 5.10 -1.90
CA ALA A 17 19.68 6.43 -2.51
C ALA A 17 19.00 6.47 -3.90
N SER A 18 19.29 5.49 -4.75
CA SER A 18 18.70 5.36 -6.09
C SER A 18 17.18 5.11 -6.02
N LEU A 19 16.73 4.26 -5.09
CA LEU A 19 15.31 3.99 -4.87
C LEU A 19 14.56 5.23 -4.37
N ARG A 20 15.16 6.01 -3.47
CA ARG A 20 14.59 7.29 -3.01
C ARG A 20 14.43 8.28 -4.17
N GLU A 21 15.44 8.40 -5.03
CA GLU A 21 15.35 9.26 -6.22
C GLU A 21 14.26 8.76 -7.17
N LEU A 22 14.24 7.47 -7.48
CA LEU A 22 13.31 6.84 -8.40
C LEU A 22 11.84 6.99 -7.96
N TRP A 23 11.56 6.89 -6.66
CA TRP A 23 10.22 6.96 -6.07
C TRP A 23 9.89 8.32 -5.44
N SER A 24 10.67 9.35 -5.74
CA SER A 24 10.53 10.68 -5.13
C SER A 24 9.15 11.31 -5.26
N ASP A 25 8.41 10.98 -6.31
CA ASP A 25 7.06 11.48 -6.60
C ASP A 25 5.95 10.79 -5.77
N ILE A 26 6.23 9.60 -5.25
CA ILE A 26 5.25 8.81 -4.47
C ILE A 26 5.58 8.72 -2.99
N LEU A 27 6.80 9.05 -2.60
CA LEU A 27 7.18 9.09 -1.19
C LEU A 27 6.43 10.21 -0.45
N ARG A 28 6.22 10.03 0.87
CA ARG A 28 5.63 11.09 1.69
C ARG A 28 6.45 12.39 1.57
N ARG A 29 5.78 13.51 1.71
CA ARG A 29 6.45 14.81 1.82
C ARG A 29 7.27 14.85 3.11
N GLY A 30 8.56 15.15 3.00
CA GLY A 30 9.51 15.17 4.12
C GLY A 30 10.89 15.58 3.66
N GLY A 31 11.84 15.72 4.59
CA GLY A 31 13.24 15.97 4.31
C GLY A 31 13.92 14.78 3.63
N LEU A 32 15.09 15.03 3.02
CA LEU A 32 15.88 14.00 2.35
C LEU A 32 16.19 12.83 3.29
N ASP A 33 16.68 13.13 4.50
CA ASP A 33 17.06 12.10 5.48
C ASP A 33 15.87 11.25 5.93
N GLU A 34 14.69 11.86 6.10
CA GLU A 34 13.46 11.13 6.43
C GLU A 34 13.04 10.19 5.33
N GLN A 35 13.11 10.61 4.07
CA GLN A 35 12.78 9.77 2.93
C GLN A 35 13.79 8.64 2.73
N LEU A 36 15.09 8.89 2.94
CA LEU A 36 16.12 7.86 2.92
C LEU A 36 15.89 6.82 4.03
N ALA A 37 15.56 7.27 5.24
CA ALA A 37 15.24 6.37 6.35
C ALA A 37 13.99 5.52 6.07
N ASP A 38 12.95 6.10 5.47
CA ASP A 38 11.73 5.37 5.08
C ASP A 38 12.04 4.29 4.03
N VAL A 39 12.76 4.63 2.97
CA VAL A 39 13.14 3.66 1.92
C VAL A 39 14.05 2.58 2.47
N GLY A 40 15.05 2.95 3.31
CA GLY A 40 15.91 1.98 3.98
C GLY A 40 15.12 0.99 4.84
N ARG A 41 14.10 1.47 5.56
CA ARG A 41 13.20 0.61 6.35
C ARG A 41 12.39 -0.32 5.44
N ILE A 42 11.85 0.17 4.33
CA ILE A 42 11.08 -0.64 3.36
C ILE A 42 11.96 -1.77 2.82
N VAL A 43 13.18 -1.46 2.38
CA VAL A 43 14.14 -2.45 1.86
C VAL A 43 14.48 -3.49 2.93
N THR A 44 14.75 -3.06 4.17
CA THR A 44 15.09 -3.97 5.28
C THR A 44 13.92 -4.89 5.64
N ILE A 45 12.71 -4.36 5.72
CA ILE A 45 11.51 -5.15 6.03
C ILE A 45 11.27 -6.18 4.94
N ALA A 46 11.30 -5.77 3.67
CA ALA A 46 11.09 -6.66 2.54
C ALA A 46 12.15 -7.77 2.47
N ALA A 47 13.42 -7.46 2.76
CA ALA A 47 14.50 -8.46 2.80
C ALA A 47 14.35 -9.51 3.93
N GLY A 48 13.59 -9.20 4.97
CA GLY A 48 13.33 -10.11 6.10
C GLY A 48 12.02 -10.90 6.00
N ARG A 49 11.32 -10.82 4.87
CA ARG A 49 10.00 -11.46 4.68
C ARG A 49 9.96 -12.23 3.36
N ASP A 50 9.33 -13.39 3.40
CA ASP A 50 9.17 -14.22 2.20
C ASP A 50 8.05 -13.71 1.28
N ASP A 51 7.05 -13.00 1.84
CA ASP A 51 5.89 -12.47 1.14
C ASP A 51 6.11 -11.06 0.57
N GLN A 52 7.31 -10.48 0.69
CA GLN A 52 7.67 -9.16 0.18
C GLN A 52 9.03 -9.14 -0.48
N CYS A 53 9.20 -8.30 -1.51
CA CYS A 53 10.49 -8.11 -2.16
C CYS A 53 10.57 -6.73 -2.81
N VAL A 54 11.67 -6.02 -2.61
CA VAL A 54 12.03 -4.89 -3.48
C VAL A 54 12.96 -5.40 -4.56
N VAL A 55 12.53 -5.29 -5.82
CA VAL A 55 13.34 -5.71 -6.97
C VAL A 55 13.89 -4.48 -7.68
N VAL A 56 15.20 -4.46 -7.93
CA VAL A 56 15.86 -3.48 -8.81
C VAL A 56 16.23 -4.11 -10.14
N ALA A 57 16.09 -3.34 -11.18
CA ALA A 57 16.60 -3.68 -12.53
C ALA A 57 17.80 -2.80 -12.85
N GLU A 58 18.85 -3.40 -13.37
CA GLU A 58 20.12 -2.75 -13.72
C GLU A 58 20.39 -2.81 -15.22
N VAL A 59 21.03 -1.75 -15.70
CA VAL A 59 21.58 -1.65 -17.05
C VAL A 59 23.01 -1.13 -16.89
N ASP A 60 23.98 -1.87 -17.40
CA ASP A 60 25.41 -1.52 -17.28
C ASP A 60 25.89 -1.32 -15.83
N GLY A 61 25.31 -2.07 -14.88
CA GLY A 61 25.62 -1.96 -13.44
C GLY A 61 24.98 -0.77 -12.71
N GLU A 62 24.16 0.03 -13.39
CA GLU A 62 23.45 1.17 -12.81
C GLU A 62 21.98 0.80 -12.58
N VAL A 63 21.40 1.18 -11.42
CA VAL A 63 19.97 1.01 -11.14
C VAL A 63 19.16 1.79 -12.16
N ALA A 64 18.40 1.07 -12.97
CA ALA A 64 17.61 1.61 -14.07
C ALA A 64 16.12 1.71 -13.74
N GLY A 65 15.64 0.91 -12.79
CA GLY A 65 14.26 0.90 -12.33
C GLY A 65 14.06 -0.02 -11.14
N ALA A 66 12.88 0.03 -10.54
CA ALA A 66 12.53 -0.82 -9.41
C ALA A 66 11.02 -1.05 -9.29
N VAL A 67 10.64 -2.09 -8.55
CA VAL A 67 9.27 -2.40 -8.14
C VAL A 67 9.29 -3.01 -6.74
N TYR A 68 8.29 -2.67 -5.93
CA TYR A 68 8.01 -3.37 -4.68
C TYR A 68 6.94 -4.41 -4.93
N LEU A 69 7.16 -5.64 -4.49
CA LEU A 69 6.28 -6.78 -4.63
C LEU A 69 5.77 -7.23 -3.27
N GLU A 70 4.50 -7.54 -3.20
CA GLU A 70 3.86 -8.07 -2.00
C GLU A 70 2.84 -9.16 -2.37
N ALA A 71 3.03 -10.35 -1.80
CA ALA A 71 2.05 -11.43 -1.90
C ALA A 71 0.93 -11.20 -0.88
N GLY A 72 -0.31 -11.22 -1.33
CA GLY A 72 -1.47 -10.97 -0.50
C GLY A 72 -2.77 -11.39 -1.18
N THR A 73 -3.80 -10.58 -1.05
CA THR A 73 -5.10 -10.81 -1.68
C THR A 73 -5.49 -9.62 -2.55
N PHE A 74 -6.42 -9.81 -3.50
CA PHE A 74 -6.91 -8.73 -4.37
C PHE A 74 -7.38 -7.52 -3.58
N THR A 75 -8.19 -7.75 -2.55
CA THR A 75 -8.64 -6.72 -1.60
C THR A 75 -8.94 -7.39 -0.25
N PRO A 76 -9.10 -6.64 0.85
CA PRO A 76 -9.54 -7.22 2.12
C PRO A 76 -10.89 -7.95 2.08
N LEU A 77 -11.68 -7.74 1.02
CA LEU A 77 -12.98 -8.39 0.82
C LEU A 77 -12.96 -9.45 -0.28
N ASN A 78 -11.99 -9.42 -1.18
CA ASN A 78 -11.74 -10.48 -2.15
C ASN A 78 -10.44 -11.19 -1.78
N LEU A 79 -10.57 -12.36 -1.15
CA LEU A 79 -9.46 -13.12 -0.59
C LEU A 79 -8.71 -13.96 -1.64
N GLU A 80 -9.01 -13.80 -2.91
CA GLU A 80 -8.24 -14.48 -3.97
C GLU A 80 -6.77 -14.04 -3.93
N PRO A 81 -5.80 -14.98 -3.91
CA PRO A 81 -4.39 -14.65 -3.83
C PRO A 81 -3.93 -13.83 -5.03
N ALA A 82 -3.17 -12.77 -4.77
CA ALA A 82 -2.59 -11.91 -5.81
C ALA A 82 -1.26 -11.32 -5.35
N VAL A 83 -0.34 -11.12 -6.26
CA VAL A 83 0.87 -10.32 -6.03
C VAL A 83 0.59 -8.87 -6.43
N LEU A 84 0.79 -7.95 -5.51
CA LEU A 84 0.73 -6.52 -5.77
C LEU A 84 2.12 -6.01 -6.16
N ALA A 85 2.26 -5.59 -7.42
CA ALA A 85 3.44 -4.89 -7.93
C ALA A 85 3.23 -3.37 -7.74
N VAL A 86 3.80 -2.83 -6.67
CA VAL A 86 3.66 -1.41 -6.31
C VAL A 86 4.71 -0.59 -7.03
N SER A 87 4.25 0.45 -7.70
CA SER A 87 5.11 1.50 -8.29
C SER A 87 6.27 0.97 -9.13
N PRO A 88 6.00 0.20 -10.19
CA PRO A 88 7.04 -0.17 -11.15
C PRO A 88 7.53 1.09 -11.87
N HIS A 89 8.65 1.65 -11.40
CA HIS A 89 9.25 2.87 -11.93
C HIS A 89 10.51 2.57 -12.73
N VAL A 90 10.75 3.39 -13.75
CA VAL A 90 11.93 3.34 -14.60
C VAL A 90 12.46 4.76 -14.80
N PHE A 91 13.73 4.99 -14.49
CA PHE A 91 14.36 6.27 -14.75
C PHE A 91 14.21 6.70 -16.20
N PRO A 92 13.94 7.97 -16.50
CA PRO A 92 13.70 8.46 -17.87
C PRO A 92 14.77 8.04 -18.87
N ARG A 93 16.05 8.08 -18.47
CA ARG A 93 17.22 7.70 -19.31
C ARG A 93 17.29 6.22 -19.68
N PHE A 94 16.55 5.35 -18.97
CA PHE A 94 16.48 3.91 -19.21
C PHE A 94 15.15 3.45 -19.79
N ARG A 95 14.23 4.34 -20.07
CA ARG A 95 12.97 3.99 -20.74
C ARG A 95 13.21 3.38 -22.11
N ARG A 96 12.28 2.51 -22.56
CA ARG A 96 12.31 1.82 -23.85
C ARG A 96 13.49 0.84 -24.04
N LYS A 97 14.28 0.57 -23.01
CA LYS A 97 15.35 -0.43 -22.99
C LYS A 97 14.93 -1.81 -22.46
N GLY A 98 13.63 -2.03 -22.21
CA GLY A 98 13.12 -3.31 -21.69
C GLY A 98 13.03 -3.40 -20.16
N VAL A 99 13.48 -2.38 -19.43
CA VAL A 99 13.51 -2.36 -17.95
C VAL A 99 12.13 -2.64 -17.34
N GLY A 100 11.08 -1.95 -17.81
CA GLY A 100 9.71 -2.19 -17.31
C GLY A 100 9.24 -3.63 -17.53
N SER A 101 9.58 -4.25 -18.68
CA SER A 101 9.25 -5.65 -18.94
C SER A 101 10.00 -6.60 -18.00
N ALA A 102 11.29 -6.32 -17.73
CA ALA A 102 12.08 -7.12 -16.79
C ALA A 102 11.54 -7.05 -15.35
N LEU A 103 11.06 -5.88 -14.91
CA LEU A 103 10.40 -5.72 -13.61
C LEU A 103 9.08 -6.50 -13.53
N MET A 104 8.26 -6.46 -14.58
CA MET A 104 7.00 -7.22 -14.61
C MET A 104 7.23 -8.73 -14.73
N GLU A 105 8.26 -9.16 -15.43
CA GLU A 105 8.71 -10.56 -15.45
C GLU A 105 9.17 -11.02 -14.06
N ALA A 106 9.87 -10.17 -13.30
CA ALA A 106 10.21 -10.46 -11.91
C ALA A 106 8.95 -10.59 -11.02
N ALA A 107 7.93 -9.76 -11.26
CA ALA A 107 6.66 -9.88 -10.55
C ALA A 107 5.93 -11.19 -10.85
N CYS A 108 5.93 -11.63 -12.12
CA CYS A 108 5.36 -12.93 -12.50
C CYS A 108 6.12 -14.10 -11.83
N ARG A 109 7.45 -14.08 -11.87
CA ARG A 109 8.27 -15.11 -11.19
C ARG A 109 8.03 -15.15 -9.69
N PHE A 110 7.92 -13.99 -9.04
CA PHE A 110 7.59 -13.90 -7.63
C PHE A 110 6.21 -14.51 -7.34
N ALA A 111 5.20 -14.25 -8.18
CA ALA A 111 3.88 -14.85 -8.07
C ALA A 111 3.92 -16.38 -8.23
N GLU A 112 4.63 -16.86 -9.25
CA GLU A 112 4.82 -18.31 -9.51
C GLU A 112 5.49 -19.02 -8.35
N GLN A 113 6.52 -18.43 -7.74
CA GLN A 113 7.20 -18.96 -6.55
C GLN A 113 6.28 -19.13 -5.34
N HIS A 114 5.23 -18.30 -5.25
CA HIS A 114 4.23 -18.36 -4.18
C HIS A 114 2.96 -19.15 -4.57
N GLY A 115 2.92 -19.74 -5.77
CA GLY A 115 1.73 -20.44 -6.27
C GLY A 115 0.55 -19.50 -6.53
N ILE A 116 0.80 -18.22 -6.80
CA ILE A 116 -0.22 -17.18 -7.00
C ILE A 116 -0.41 -16.96 -8.49
N ALA A 117 -1.65 -17.06 -8.97
CA ALA A 117 -1.98 -16.94 -10.39
C ALA A 117 -2.18 -15.48 -10.86
N HIS A 118 -2.32 -14.53 -9.95
CA HIS A 118 -2.69 -13.16 -10.29
C HIS A 118 -1.62 -12.16 -9.88
N VAL A 119 -1.34 -11.22 -10.78
CA VAL A 119 -0.53 -10.02 -10.51
C VAL A 119 -1.42 -8.80 -10.70
N GLN A 120 -1.41 -7.89 -9.72
CA GLN A 120 -2.09 -6.60 -9.78
C GLN A 120 -1.08 -5.46 -9.67
N THR A 121 -1.36 -4.34 -10.30
CA THR A 121 -0.51 -3.14 -10.24
C THR A 121 -1.35 -1.89 -10.36
N ALA A 122 -0.78 -0.74 -10.01
CA ALA A 122 -1.40 0.56 -10.19
C ALA A 122 -0.53 1.44 -11.09
N ALA A 123 -1.16 2.17 -11.99
CA ALA A 123 -0.54 3.23 -12.77
C ALA A 123 -1.26 4.55 -12.51
N ALA A 124 -0.53 5.67 -12.52
CA ALA A 124 -1.15 6.98 -12.42
C ALA A 124 -2.13 7.18 -13.60
N ALA A 125 -3.35 7.63 -13.31
CA ALA A 125 -4.41 7.76 -14.31
C ALA A 125 -4.00 8.68 -15.47
N GLU A 126 -3.21 9.71 -15.20
CA GLU A 126 -2.72 10.68 -16.19
C GLU A 126 -1.56 10.14 -17.03
N SER A 127 -0.90 9.06 -16.62
CA SER A 127 0.26 8.50 -17.32
C SER A 127 -0.17 7.65 -18.52
N ARG A 128 -0.30 8.28 -19.68
CA ARG A 128 -0.66 7.58 -20.93
C ARG A 128 0.34 6.46 -21.29
N ASP A 129 1.62 6.68 -21.05
CA ASP A 129 2.67 5.70 -21.37
C ASP A 129 2.61 4.49 -20.44
N ALA A 130 2.41 4.69 -19.13
CA ALA A 130 2.23 3.61 -18.17
C ALA A 130 0.95 2.81 -18.50
N ASN A 131 -0.18 3.48 -18.71
CA ASN A 131 -1.44 2.80 -19.05
C ASN A 131 -1.32 2.00 -20.37
N ARG A 132 -0.66 2.54 -21.41
CA ARG A 132 -0.41 1.83 -22.65
C ARG A 132 0.53 0.63 -22.45
N PHE A 133 1.53 0.76 -21.59
CA PHE A 133 2.42 -0.34 -21.24
C PHE A 133 1.66 -1.46 -20.53
N MET A 134 0.85 -1.14 -19.53
CA MET A 134 0.03 -2.12 -18.79
C MET A 134 -0.98 -2.82 -19.71
N ALA A 135 -1.66 -2.09 -20.59
CA ALA A 135 -2.58 -2.67 -21.56
C ALA A 135 -1.90 -3.70 -22.50
N ARG A 136 -0.65 -3.45 -22.93
CA ARG A 136 0.13 -4.42 -23.73
C ARG A 136 0.47 -5.70 -22.97
N LEU A 137 0.51 -5.65 -21.65
CA LEU A 137 0.72 -6.80 -20.77
C LEU A 137 -0.60 -7.41 -20.28
N SER A 138 -1.72 -7.07 -20.93
CA SER A 138 -3.07 -7.57 -20.61
C SER A 138 -3.60 -7.14 -19.25
N PHE A 139 -3.02 -6.11 -18.62
CA PHE A 139 -3.61 -5.53 -17.42
C PHE A 139 -4.85 -4.71 -17.78
N ALA A 140 -6.01 -5.21 -17.38
CA ALA A 140 -7.27 -4.48 -17.50
C ALA A 140 -7.52 -3.61 -16.26
N PRO A 141 -8.08 -2.39 -16.40
CA PRO A 141 -8.41 -1.55 -15.26
C PRO A 141 -9.52 -2.19 -14.44
N GLN A 142 -9.30 -2.37 -13.13
CA GLN A 142 -10.27 -2.95 -12.18
C GLN A 142 -10.92 -1.88 -11.31
N ALA A 143 -10.16 -0.88 -10.89
CA ALA A 143 -10.63 0.18 -10.01
C ALA A 143 -9.81 1.47 -10.20
N MET A 144 -10.38 2.58 -9.78
CA MET A 144 -9.67 3.86 -9.66
C MET A 144 -9.53 4.21 -8.18
N LEU A 145 -8.30 4.29 -7.69
CA LEU A 145 -8.01 4.74 -6.34
C LEU A 145 -8.24 6.25 -6.24
N ARG A 146 -9.00 6.68 -5.22
CA ARG A 146 -9.24 8.08 -4.90
C ARG A 146 -8.83 8.36 -3.47
N ALA A 147 -8.13 9.46 -3.24
CA ALA A 147 -7.69 9.89 -1.92
C ALA A 147 -8.11 11.32 -1.63
N ALA A 148 -8.46 11.60 -0.38
CA ALA A 148 -8.74 12.92 0.11
C ALA A 148 -8.41 13.00 1.60
N THR A 149 -8.15 14.21 2.13
CA THR A 149 -7.97 14.37 3.57
C THR A 149 -9.30 14.17 4.29
N THR A 150 -9.25 13.63 5.52
CA THR A 150 -10.44 13.45 6.36
C THR A 150 -11.23 14.75 6.55
N SER A 151 -10.52 15.87 6.70
CA SER A 151 -11.14 17.20 6.84
C SER A 151 -11.91 17.62 5.59
N SER A 152 -11.33 17.39 4.40
CA SER A 152 -12.00 17.70 3.12
C SER A 152 -13.25 16.85 2.91
N VAL A 153 -13.19 15.56 3.22
CA VAL A 153 -14.35 14.66 3.15
C VAL A 153 -15.42 15.13 4.12
N ARG A 154 -15.05 15.38 5.39
CA ARG A 154 -15.98 15.80 6.44
C ARG A 154 -16.67 17.13 6.12
N ALA A 155 -15.96 18.08 5.51
CA ALA A 155 -16.51 19.37 5.11
C ALA A 155 -17.58 19.26 3.99
N ARG A 156 -17.54 18.19 3.20
CA ARG A 156 -18.45 17.97 2.07
C ARG A 156 -19.57 16.97 2.35
N LEU A 157 -19.48 16.22 3.45
CA LEU A 157 -20.57 15.37 3.87
C LEU A 157 -21.76 16.24 4.30
N PRO A 158 -23.00 15.90 3.90
CA PRO A 158 -24.18 16.58 4.40
C PRO A 158 -24.19 16.45 5.93
N LYS A 159 -24.54 17.54 6.60
CA LYS A 159 -24.77 17.54 8.06
C LYS A 159 -26.01 16.69 8.36
N THR A 160 -25.90 15.39 8.19
CA THR A 160 -26.93 14.47 8.64
C THR A 160 -27.03 14.67 10.15
N ARG A 161 -28.20 15.10 10.62
CA ARG A 161 -28.56 14.98 12.03
C ARG A 161 -28.42 13.49 12.34
N GLN A 162 -27.26 13.07 12.86
CA GLN A 162 -27.16 11.77 13.49
C GLN A 162 -28.21 11.80 14.57
N ALA A 163 -29.30 11.07 14.37
CA ALA A 163 -30.17 10.71 15.48
C ALA A 163 -29.20 10.13 16.51
N ALA A 164 -29.03 10.85 17.63
CA ALA A 164 -28.18 10.39 18.70
C ALA A 164 -28.66 8.97 19.00
N THR A 165 -27.84 7.98 18.69
CA THR A 165 -28.05 6.63 19.22
C THR A 165 -28.20 6.86 20.70
N PRO A 166 -29.35 6.52 21.32
CA PRO A 166 -29.53 6.81 22.74
C PRO A 166 -28.37 6.11 23.44
N ALA A 167 -27.45 6.95 23.92
CA ALA A 167 -26.26 6.47 24.57
C ALA A 167 -26.71 5.51 25.67
N ALA A 168 -26.06 4.36 25.75
CA ALA A 168 -26.27 3.36 26.82
C ALA A 168 -26.14 3.92 28.23
N SER A 169 -25.82 5.22 28.36
CA SER A 169 -25.71 5.99 29.59
C SER A 169 -27.03 6.23 30.36
N SER A 170 -28.19 6.20 29.66
CA SER A 170 -29.48 6.42 30.38
C SER A 170 -29.91 5.16 31.13
N LYS A 171 -29.69 3.95 30.58
CA LYS A 171 -30.00 2.69 31.25
C LYS A 171 -29.09 2.49 32.49
N GLN A 172 -27.78 2.71 32.34
CA GLN A 172 -26.85 2.60 33.46
C GLN A 172 -27.09 3.64 34.54
N ARG A 173 -27.58 4.84 34.20
CA ARG A 173 -27.93 5.88 35.18
C ARG A 173 -29.20 5.52 35.93
N ILE A 174 -30.21 4.95 35.27
CA ILE A 174 -31.44 4.49 35.87
C ILE A 174 -31.16 3.29 36.79
N ASP A 175 -30.38 2.31 36.34
CA ASP A 175 -30.00 1.14 37.13
C ASP A 175 -29.20 1.52 38.40
N ARG A 176 -28.29 2.51 38.31
CA ARG A 176 -27.57 3.04 39.48
C ARG A 176 -28.51 3.74 40.49
N VAL A 177 -29.47 4.50 39.99
CA VAL A 177 -30.45 5.19 40.87
C VAL A 177 -31.38 4.18 41.53
N LEU A 178 -31.79 3.13 40.81
CA LEU A 178 -32.64 2.08 41.37
C LEU A 178 -31.87 1.18 42.35
N ALA A 179 -30.59 0.90 42.09
CA ALA A 179 -29.74 0.17 43.04
C ALA A 179 -29.51 0.96 44.32
N ALA A 180 -29.22 2.27 44.24
CA ALA A 180 -29.05 3.14 45.40
C ALA A 180 -30.34 3.26 46.23
N ARG A 181 -31.52 3.26 45.60
CA ARG A 181 -32.82 3.23 46.32
C ARG A 181 -33.09 1.90 47.03
N ARG A 182 -32.65 0.76 46.45
CA ARG A 182 -32.80 -0.56 47.10
C ARG A 182 -31.93 -0.68 48.35
N VAL A 183 -30.68 -0.19 48.29
CA VAL A 183 -29.78 -0.17 49.46
C VAL A 183 -30.35 0.69 50.60
N ARG A 184 -30.87 1.89 50.32
CA ARG A 184 -31.49 2.75 51.32
C ARG A 184 -32.79 2.20 51.91
N ARG A 185 -33.46 1.27 51.22
CA ARG A 185 -34.71 0.65 51.75
C ARG A 185 -34.42 -0.62 52.54
N GLY A 186 -33.23 -1.22 52.41
CA GLY A 186 -32.78 -2.39 53.16
C GLY A 186 -32.20 -2.07 54.56
N GLU A 187 -31.84 -0.80 54.82
CA GLU A 187 -31.26 -0.37 56.12
C GLU A 187 -32.29 0.11 57.17
N ARG A 188 -33.59 -0.06 56.91
CA ARG A 188 -34.62 0.18 57.91
C ARG A 188 -35.25 -1.13 58.35
N VAL A 189 -34.57 -1.85 59.25
CA VAL A 189 -35.19 -2.86 60.11
C VAL A 189 -35.03 -2.34 61.53
N PRO A 190 -36.13 -2.09 62.26
CA PRO A 190 -36.07 -1.64 63.64
C PRO A 190 -35.74 -2.76 64.62
N GLY A 191 -34.92 -2.45 65.59
CA GLY A 191 -34.82 -3.24 66.84
C GLY A 191 -36.01 -3.10 67.70
#